data_c3a1eec0518cac15dd15a5b56ce8cec4
#
_entry.id   c3a1eec0518cac15dd15a5b56ce8cec4
#
_cell.length_a   1.000
_cell.length_b   1.000
_cell.length_c   1.000
_cell.angle_alpha   90.00
_cell.angle_beta   90.00
_cell.angle_gamma   90.00
#
_symmetry.space_group_name_H-M   'P 1'
#
loop_
_entity.id
_entity.type
_entity.pdbx_description
1 polymer ?
#
loop_
_entity_poly.entity_id
_entity_poly.type
_entity_poly.pdbx_seq_one_letter_code
_entity_poly.pdbx_strand_id
1 'polypeptide(L)'
;HAKDRRQRQMCIRDSFFDRPLRMYSSGMKSRLGISVATAFRPDILLIDEVLGVGDASFREKSKKRVRELINGSGSVIIVSHSLAMMASLCSRVLVMDGGKAAFIGAPEEALAFYSNHINDLDQD
;
A
#
# COMPACT_ATOMS: atom_id res chain seq x y z
N HIS A 1 30.85 10.82 -15.59
CA HIS A 1 29.56 11.52 -15.45
C HIS A 1 28.48 10.70 -14.72
N ALA A 2 28.44 9.37 -14.84
CA ALA A 2 27.53 8.52 -14.08
C ALA A 2 27.91 8.42 -12.59
N LYS A 3 29.18 8.49 -12.24
CA LYS A 3 29.68 8.57 -10.86
C LYS A 3 29.23 9.84 -10.15
N ASP A 4 29.21 10.97 -10.85
CA ASP A 4 28.86 12.27 -10.28
C ASP A 4 27.35 12.37 -9.94
N ARG A 5 26.49 11.77 -10.76
CA ARG A 5 25.06 11.68 -10.47
C ARG A 5 24.75 10.77 -9.26
N ARG A 6 25.47 9.67 -9.11
CA ARG A 6 25.30 8.77 -7.93
C ARG A 6 25.78 9.44 -6.65
N GLN A 7 26.90 10.19 -6.71
CA GLN A 7 27.40 10.93 -5.55
C GLN A 7 26.48 12.08 -5.16
N ARG A 8 25.91 12.83 -6.12
CA ARG A 8 24.93 13.88 -5.81
C ARG A 8 23.63 13.33 -5.22
N GLN A 9 23.16 12.17 -5.69
CA GLN A 9 22.00 11.51 -5.10
C GLN A 9 22.29 10.95 -3.70
N MET A 10 23.49 10.45 -3.45
CA MET A 10 23.92 10.04 -2.11
C MET A 10 24.05 11.25 -1.16
N CYS A 11 24.67 12.34 -1.58
CA CYS A 11 24.81 13.54 -0.75
C CYS A 11 23.47 14.19 -0.38
N ILE A 12 22.49 14.22 -1.29
CA ILE A 12 21.14 14.73 -1.00
C ILE A 12 20.40 13.81 -0.02
N ARG A 13 20.58 12.50 -0.11
CA ARG A 13 20.01 11.55 0.86
C ARG A 13 20.71 11.65 2.21
N ASP A 14 22.02 11.77 2.25
CA ASP A 14 22.81 11.87 3.48
C ASP A 14 22.51 13.16 4.25
N SER A 15 22.19 14.27 3.59
CA SER A 15 21.85 15.53 4.25
C SER A 15 20.53 15.48 5.04
N PHE A 16 19.63 14.54 4.74
CA PHE A 16 18.36 14.34 5.44
C PHE A 16 18.38 13.17 6.41
N PHE A 17 19.38 12.29 6.34
CA PHE A 17 19.44 11.07 7.12
C PHE A 17 19.49 11.33 8.63
N ASP A 18 20.20 12.34 9.08
CA ASP A 18 20.37 12.71 10.49
C ASP A 18 19.26 13.65 11.02
N ARG A 19 18.26 13.98 10.19
CA ARG A 19 17.15 14.83 10.61
C ARG A 19 16.03 14.03 11.24
N PRO A 20 15.36 14.55 12.28
CA PRO A 20 14.19 13.91 12.87
C PRO A 20 13.09 13.67 11.84
N LEU A 21 12.39 12.54 11.91
CA LEU A 21 11.28 12.20 11.01
C LEU A 21 10.16 13.25 10.94
N ARG A 22 9.97 14.01 12.02
CA ARG A 22 9.01 15.13 12.04
C ARG A 22 9.30 16.21 11.01
N MET A 23 10.58 16.35 10.59
CA MET A 23 11.02 17.33 9.58
C MET A 23 10.91 16.81 8.14
N TYR A 24 10.55 15.54 7.96
CA TYR A 24 10.37 14.95 6.65
C TYR A 24 9.03 15.39 6.05
N SER A 25 9.00 15.67 4.74
CA SER A 25 7.76 15.83 4.01
C SER A 25 6.94 14.54 4.03
N SER A 26 5.64 14.62 3.77
CA SER A 26 4.77 13.43 3.67
C SER A 26 5.29 12.42 2.64
N GLY A 27 5.79 12.91 1.49
CA GLY A 27 6.41 12.07 0.47
C GLY A 27 7.69 11.39 0.94
N MET A 28 8.54 12.08 1.72
CA MET A 28 9.75 11.49 2.30
C MET A 28 9.41 10.42 3.35
N LYS A 29 8.42 10.66 4.19
CA LYS A 29 7.93 9.67 5.18
C LYS A 29 7.41 8.42 4.49
N SER A 30 6.61 8.57 3.45
CA SER A 30 6.08 7.44 2.68
C SER A 30 7.19 6.64 2.00
N ARG A 31 8.18 7.30 1.40
CA ARG A 31 9.33 6.65 0.78
C ARG A 31 10.16 5.87 1.80
N LEU A 32 10.40 6.45 2.97
CA LEU A 32 11.12 5.79 4.05
C LEU A 32 10.32 4.59 4.56
N GLY A 33 9.02 4.75 4.82
CA GLY A 33 8.15 3.66 5.27
C GLY A 33 8.14 2.47 4.32
N ILE A 34 7.99 2.71 3.01
CA ILE A 34 8.05 1.66 2.00
C ILE A 34 9.44 1.02 1.97
N SER A 35 10.52 1.81 2.04
CA SER A 35 11.89 1.27 2.04
C SER A 35 12.18 0.38 3.24
N VAL A 36 11.69 0.76 4.42
CA VAL A 36 11.82 -0.06 5.64
C VAL A 36 10.97 -1.33 5.54
N ALA A 37 9.70 -1.19 5.15
CA ALA A 37 8.80 -2.33 4.99
C ALA A 37 9.31 -3.35 3.96
N THR A 38 10.01 -2.89 2.93
CA THR A 38 10.56 -3.75 1.88
C THR A 38 11.95 -4.31 2.18
N ALA A 39 12.60 -3.87 3.26
CA ALA A 39 13.91 -4.36 3.67
C ALA A 39 13.86 -5.77 4.26
N PHE A 40 12.71 -6.18 4.76
CA PHE A 40 12.47 -7.48 5.38
C PHE A 40 11.44 -8.28 4.59
N ARG A 41 11.51 -9.61 4.70
CA ARG A 41 10.48 -10.52 4.18
C ARG A 41 9.68 -11.05 5.36
N PRO A 42 8.56 -10.45 5.70
CA PRO A 42 7.73 -10.91 6.80
C PRO A 42 6.93 -12.16 6.42
N ASP A 43 6.67 -13.02 7.38
CA ASP A 43 5.76 -14.16 7.20
C ASP A 43 4.31 -13.68 7.03
N ILE A 44 3.96 -12.58 7.71
CA ILE A 44 2.65 -11.92 7.63
C ILE A 44 2.87 -10.44 7.34
N LEU A 45 2.30 -9.97 6.25
CA LEU A 45 2.35 -8.57 5.83
C LEU A 45 0.97 -7.92 6.00
N LEU A 46 0.92 -6.82 6.75
CA LEU A 46 -0.28 -5.99 6.90
C LEU A 46 -0.11 -4.70 6.12
N ILE A 47 -1.04 -4.41 5.23
CA ILE A 47 -1.05 -3.19 4.41
C ILE A 47 -2.34 -2.43 4.70
N ASP A 48 -2.20 -1.22 5.22
CA ASP A 48 -3.30 -0.29 5.44
C ASP A 48 -3.16 0.91 4.51
N GLU A 49 -4.06 1.07 3.58
CA GLU A 49 -4.34 2.19 2.66
C GLU A 49 -3.18 3.10 2.16
N VAL A 50 -1.99 3.00 2.73
CA VAL A 50 -0.85 3.92 2.57
C VAL A 50 -0.20 3.90 1.18
N LEU A 51 -0.64 3.03 0.27
CA LEU A 51 -0.01 2.82 -1.05
C LEU A 51 -0.34 3.90 -2.09
N GLY A 52 -1.22 4.83 -1.76
CA GLY A 52 -1.68 5.88 -2.68
C GLY A 52 -0.92 7.21 -2.57
N VAL A 53 0.03 7.36 -1.64
CA VAL A 53 0.69 8.64 -1.34
C VAL A 53 1.94 8.83 -2.20
N GLY A 54 2.07 10.03 -2.79
CA GLY A 54 3.22 10.45 -3.58
C GLY A 54 2.88 10.84 -5.03
N ASP A 55 3.89 11.25 -5.78
CA ASP A 55 3.75 11.55 -7.20
C ASP A 55 3.51 10.28 -8.06
N ALA A 56 3.09 10.45 -9.32
CA ALA A 56 2.76 9.34 -10.21
C ALA A 56 3.93 8.36 -10.40
N SER A 57 5.15 8.87 -10.51
CA SER A 57 6.36 8.06 -10.67
C SER A 57 6.65 7.22 -9.43
N PHE A 58 6.47 7.81 -8.25
CA PHE A 58 6.65 7.10 -6.98
C PHE A 58 5.56 6.06 -6.76
N ARG A 59 4.30 6.36 -7.13
CA ARG A 59 3.19 5.42 -7.03
C ARG A 59 3.43 4.14 -7.86
N GLU A 60 3.94 4.27 -9.08
CA GLU A 60 4.25 3.09 -9.91
C GLU A 60 5.38 2.24 -9.32
N LYS A 61 6.45 2.87 -8.85
CA LYS A 61 7.55 2.15 -8.17
C LYS A 61 7.09 1.47 -6.89
N SER A 62 6.24 2.13 -6.13
CA SER A 62 5.67 1.61 -4.88
C SER A 62 4.76 0.40 -5.16
N LYS A 63 3.90 0.48 -6.17
CA LYS A 63 3.05 -0.66 -6.59
C LYS A 63 3.89 -1.88 -6.97
N LYS A 64 4.98 -1.69 -7.73
CA LYS A 64 5.88 -2.77 -8.11
C LYS A 64 6.53 -3.41 -6.87
N ARG A 65 7.05 -2.59 -5.96
CA ARG A 65 7.68 -3.05 -4.71
C ARG A 65 6.70 -3.81 -3.83
N VAL A 66 5.48 -3.31 -3.69
CA VAL A 66 4.43 -3.99 -2.91
C VAL A 66 4.06 -5.34 -3.54
N ARG A 67 3.95 -5.43 -4.87
CA ARG A 67 3.73 -6.72 -5.55
C ARG A 67 4.87 -7.70 -5.29
N GLU A 68 6.12 -7.25 -5.33
CA GLU A 68 7.29 -8.07 -5.00
C GLU A 68 7.23 -8.58 -3.55
N LEU A 69 6.79 -7.73 -2.60
CA LEU A 69 6.58 -8.11 -1.21
C LEU A 69 5.45 -9.12 -1.04
N ILE A 70 4.31 -8.89 -1.68
CA ILE A 70 3.16 -9.80 -1.67
C ILE A 70 3.58 -11.17 -2.17
N ASN A 71 4.32 -11.23 -3.28
CA ASN A 71 4.81 -12.49 -3.85
C ASN A 71 5.87 -13.19 -2.98
N GLY A 72 6.59 -12.44 -2.15
CA GLY A 72 7.63 -12.96 -1.27
C GLY A 72 7.19 -13.23 0.17
N SER A 73 5.97 -12.86 0.55
CA SER A 73 5.41 -13.04 1.89
C SER A 73 4.54 -14.29 1.98
N GLY A 74 4.47 -14.90 3.17
CA GLY A 74 3.67 -16.08 3.40
C GLY A 74 2.16 -15.78 3.40
N SER A 75 1.76 -14.70 4.09
CA SER A 75 0.38 -14.23 4.16
C SER A 75 0.32 -12.73 4.09
N VAL A 76 -0.66 -12.20 3.36
CA VAL A 76 -0.84 -10.75 3.20
C VAL A 76 -2.28 -10.37 3.52
N ILE A 77 -2.45 -9.36 4.37
CA ILE A 77 -3.75 -8.76 4.67
C ILE A 77 -3.69 -7.30 4.20
N ILE A 78 -4.61 -6.93 3.33
CA ILE A 78 -4.71 -5.58 2.77
C ILE A 78 -6.03 -4.96 3.21
N VAL A 79 -5.97 -3.77 3.79
CA VAL A 79 -7.14 -2.94 4.07
C VAL A 79 -7.14 -1.78 3.09
N SER A 80 -8.19 -1.65 2.31
CA SER A 80 -8.33 -0.59 1.31
C SER A 80 -9.79 -0.39 0.92
N HIS A 81 -10.11 0.82 0.49
CA HIS A 81 -11.38 1.12 -0.19
C HIS A 81 -11.23 1.11 -1.72
N SER A 82 -10.06 0.83 -2.26
CA SER A 82 -9.85 0.70 -3.70
C SER A 82 -10.28 -0.68 -4.21
N LEU A 83 -11.49 -0.74 -4.76
CA LEU A 83 -12.07 -1.97 -5.31
C LEU A 83 -11.19 -2.58 -6.41
N ALA A 84 -10.61 -1.74 -7.27
CA ALA A 84 -9.73 -2.19 -8.34
C ALA A 84 -8.44 -2.86 -7.80
N MET A 85 -7.88 -2.34 -6.70
CA MET A 85 -6.73 -2.93 -6.05
C MET A 85 -7.08 -4.27 -5.41
N MET A 86 -8.22 -4.34 -4.72
CA MET A 86 -8.70 -5.58 -4.11
C MET A 86 -8.91 -6.68 -5.16
N ALA A 87 -9.57 -6.34 -6.29
CA ALA A 87 -9.78 -7.27 -7.38
C ALA A 87 -8.47 -7.81 -7.98
N SER A 88 -7.43 -6.97 -8.05
CA SER A 88 -6.17 -7.33 -8.73
C SER A 88 -5.14 -8.05 -7.85
N LEU A 89 -5.19 -7.88 -6.53
CA LEU A 89 -4.17 -8.37 -5.61
C LEU A 89 -4.64 -9.45 -4.65
N CYS A 90 -5.94 -9.48 -4.33
CA CYS A 90 -6.47 -10.37 -3.31
C CYS A 90 -7.01 -11.67 -3.91
N SER A 91 -6.76 -12.80 -3.25
CA SER A 91 -7.38 -14.08 -3.56
C SER A 91 -8.75 -14.25 -2.87
N ARG A 92 -8.94 -13.56 -1.75
CA ARG A 92 -10.19 -13.49 -0.99
C ARG A 92 -10.40 -12.08 -0.46
N VAL A 93 -11.64 -11.66 -0.38
CA VAL A 93 -12.03 -10.35 0.16
C VAL A 93 -13.03 -10.54 1.28
N LEU A 94 -12.81 -9.85 2.38
CA LEU A 94 -13.72 -9.72 3.51
C LEU A 94 -14.36 -8.33 3.46
N VAL A 95 -15.67 -8.29 3.40
CA VAL A 95 -16.44 -7.05 3.53
C VAL A 95 -16.84 -6.88 5.00
N MET A 96 -16.50 -5.73 5.56
CA MET A 96 -16.85 -5.35 6.93
C MET A 96 -17.97 -4.31 6.91
N ASP A 97 -18.95 -4.47 7.77
CA ASP A 97 -20.01 -3.51 8.02
C ASP A 97 -20.32 -3.41 9.52
N GLY A 98 -20.38 -2.18 10.05
CA GLY A 98 -20.65 -1.93 11.47
C GLY A 98 -19.74 -2.72 12.42
N GLY A 99 -18.49 -2.96 12.03
CA GLY A 99 -17.53 -3.74 12.82
C GLY A 99 -17.72 -5.25 12.77
N LYS A 100 -18.60 -5.74 11.91
CA LYS A 100 -18.88 -7.17 11.71
C LYS A 100 -18.50 -7.62 10.31
N ALA A 101 -18.15 -8.90 10.18
CA ALA A 101 -17.97 -9.53 8.87
C ALA A 101 -19.33 -9.69 8.20
N ALA A 102 -19.56 -8.96 7.11
CA ALA A 102 -20.79 -9.03 6.35
C ALA A 102 -20.72 -10.10 5.25
N PHE A 103 -19.56 -10.22 4.60
CA PHE A 103 -19.34 -11.19 3.53
C PHE A 103 -17.87 -11.57 3.45
N ILE A 104 -17.59 -12.82 3.08
CA ILE A 104 -16.23 -13.26 2.73
C ILE A 104 -16.30 -14.20 1.53
N GLY A 105 -15.51 -13.94 0.50
CA GLY A 105 -15.52 -14.77 -0.70
C GLY A 105 -14.50 -14.35 -1.75
N ALA A 106 -14.68 -14.83 -2.98
CA ALA A 106 -13.88 -14.43 -4.12
C ALA A 106 -14.00 -12.91 -4.36
N PRO A 107 -12.96 -12.25 -4.89
CA PRO A 107 -12.98 -10.80 -5.09
C PRO A 107 -14.20 -10.30 -5.87
N GLU A 108 -14.56 -10.98 -6.96
CA GLU A 108 -15.70 -10.58 -7.80
C GLU A 108 -17.02 -10.59 -7.04
N GLU A 109 -17.28 -11.65 -6.29
CA GLU A 109 -18.49 -11.82 -5.47
C GLU A 109 -18.54 -10.80 -4.34
N ALA A 110 -17.42 -10.60 -3.64
CA ALA A 110 -17.32 -9.65 -2.55
C ALA A 110 -17.50 -8.21 -3.01
N LEU A 111 -16.97 -7.85 -4.18
CA LEU A 111 -17.11 -6.51 -4.75
C LEU A 111 -18.54 -6.26 -5.24
N ALA A 112 -19.21 -7.26 -5.81
CA ALA A 112 -20.62 -7.18 -6.16
C ALA A 112 -21.49 -6.98 -4.91
N PHE A 113 -21.24 -7.76 -3.86
CA PHE A 113 -21.91 -7.61 -2.57
C PHE A 113 -21.72 -6.21 -1.99
N TYR A 114 -20.47 -5.70 -1.97
CA TYR A 114 -20.13 -4.39 -1.43
C TYR A 114 -20.82 -3.26 -2.20
N SER A 115 -20.83 -3.32 -3.53
CA SER A 115 -21.47 -2.32 -4.38
C SER A 115 -22.99 -2.27 -4.18
N ASN A 116 -23.64 -3.40 -4.03
CA ASN A 116 -25.07 -3.48 -3.75
C ASN A 116 -25.39 -2.95 -2.34
N HIS A 117 -24.55 -3.29 -1.36
CA HIS A 117 -24.77 -2.90 0.04
C HIS A 117 -24.61 -1.39 0.25
N ILE A 118 -23.66 -0.74 -0.44
CA ILE A 118 -23.55 0.74 -0.41
C ILE A 118 -24.75 1.41 -1.04
N ASN A 119 -25.23 0.90 -2.16
CA ASN A 119 -26.39 1.47 -2.84
C ASN A 119 -27.66 1.40 -1.98
N ASP A 120 -27.78 0.39 -1.12
CA ASP A 120 -28.90 0.27 -0.17
C ASP A 120 -28.79 1.28 0.98
N LEU A 121 -27.58 1.60 1.44
CA LEU A 121 -27.34 2.58 2.50
C LEU A 121 -27.54 4.04 2.05
N ASP A 122 -27.35 4.33 0.78
CA ASP A 122 -27.55 5.68 0.21
C ASP A 122 -29.04 5.98 -0.10
N GLN A 123 -29.95 5.03 0.11
CA GLN A 123 -31.40 5.19 -0.13
C GLN A 123 -32.23 5.43 1.15
N ASP A 124 -31.63 5.36 2.34
CA ASP A 124 -32.21 5.66 3.65
C ASP A 124 -31.76 7.05 4.16
#